data_faa45e35f428ff6ce7d135fba8a72e21
#
_entry.id   faa45e35f428ff6ce7d135fba8a72e21
#
_cell.length_a   1.000
_cell.length_b   1.000
_cell.length_c   1.000
_cell.angle_alpha   90.00
_cell.angle_beta   90.00
_cell.angle_gamma   90.00
#
_symmetry.space_group_name_H-M   'P 1'
#
loop_
_entity.id
_entity.type
_entity.pdbx_description
1 polymer ?
#
loop_
_entity_poly.entity_id
_entity_poly.type
_entity_poly.pdbx_seq_one_letter_code
_entity_poly.pdbx_strand_id
1 'polypeptide(L)'
;PILDVIEVEDFQNAIKQLSYCDVILIDTTGNSQYDKEKLERLDKFLKHSGAKIDVNLVLSAGSKVEDLIEIYNGFSFLEIDTLIITKFDETKIFGNVFSLIYETNTPVSYFSVGQEVPDDLVEAKSEFLVECVFDGFTKQKASDE
;
A
#
# COMPACT_ATOMS: atom_id res chain seq x y z
N PRO A 1 -6.81 -20.64 2.80
CA PRO A 1 -8.13 -20.35 3.33
C PRO A 1 -8.38 -18.84 3.36
N ILE A 2 -9.64 -18.42 3.27
CA ILE A 2 -10.08 -17.03 3.38
C ILE A 2 -11.01 -16.97 4.59
N LEU A 3 -10.81 -15.98 5.45
CA LEU A 3 -11.65 -15.72 6.61
C LEU A 3 -12.13 -14.26 6.57
N ASP A 4 -13.45 -14.07 6.69
CA ASP A 4 -14.03 -12.74 6.85
C ASP A 4 -14.07 -12.40 8.33
N VAL A 5 -13.55 -11.23 8.68
CA VAL A 5 -13.50 -10.74 10.07
C VAL A 5 -14.26 -9.44 10.19
N ILE A 6 -15.30 -9.44 11.01
CA ILE A 6 -16.16 -8.28 11.21
C ILE A 6 -15.85 -7.61 12.55
N GLU A 7 -15.66 -8.36 13.62
CA GLU A 7 -15.43 -7.83 14.96
C GLU A 7 -13.96 -7.95 15.38
N VAL A 8 -13.51 -7.04 16.25
CA VAL A 8 -12.10 -6.99 16.69
C VAL A 8 -11.73 -8.27 17.45
N GLU A 9 -12.66 -8.82 18.22
CA GLU A 9 -12.46 -10.04 18.98
C GLU A 9 -12.24 -11.26 18.09
N ASP A 10 -12.88 -11.29 16.92
CA ASP A 10 -12.73 -12.38 15.95
C ASP A 10 -11.39 -12.33 15.23
N PHE A 11 -10.76 -11.17 15.15
CA PHE A 11 -9.49 -10.98 14.46
C PHE A 11 -8.36 -11.83 15.09
N GLN A 12 -8.23 -11.82 16.40
CA GLN A 12 -7.25 -12.65 17.09
C GLN A 12 -7.49 -14.15 16.85
N ASN A 13 -8.74 -14.56 16.80
CA ASN A 13 -9.10 -15.94 16.53
C ASN A 13 -8.75 -16.31 15.08
N ALA A 14 -8.98 -15.42 14.12
CA ALA A 14 -8.63 -15.63 12.73
C ALA A 14 -7.10 -15.77 12.56
N ILE A 15 -6.30 -14.89 13.19
CA ILE A 15 -4.84 -15.00 13.18
C ILE A 15 -4.38 -16.34 13.77
N LYS A 16 -4.96 -16.79 14.90
CA LYS A 16 -4.62 -18.07 15.50
C LYS A 16 -4.99 -19.25 14.58
N GLN A 17 -6.13 -19.20 13.93
CA GLN A 17 -6.56 -20.23 12.97
C GLN A 17 -5.61 -20.33 11.78
N LEU A 18 -5.02 -19.22 11.35
CA LEU A 18 -4.09 -19.15 10.22
C LEU A 18 -2.62 -19.29 10.63
N SER A 19 -2.32 -19.55 11.91
CA SER A 19 -0.95 -19.58 12.45
C SER A 19 -0.03 -20.64 11.84
N TYR A 20 -0.59 -21.59 11.07
CA TYR A 20 0.17 -22.58 10.31
C TYR A 20 0.63 -22.06 8.93
N CYS A 21 0.17 -20.88 8.51
CA CYS A 21 0.56 -20.27 7.26
C CYS A 21 1.86 -19.47 7.46
N ASP A 22 2.76 -19.53 6.47
CA ASP A 22 3.99 -18.74 6.48
C ASP A 22 3.73 -17.24 6.34
N VAL A 23 2.66 -16.89 5.60
CA VAL A 23 2.23 -15.51 5.37
C VAL A 23 0.71 -15.40 5.51
N ILE A 24 0.27 -14.36 6.19
CA ILE A 24 -1.16 -13.99 6.29
C ILE A 24 -1.31 -12.61 5.65
N LEU A 25 -2.10 -12.52 4.59
CA LEU A 25 -2.47 -11.25 3.97
C LEU A 25 -3.78 -10.76 4.57
N ILE A 26 -3.80 -9.50 5.00
CA ILE A 26 -4.96 -8.83 5.58
C ILE A 26 -5.41 -7.75 4.60
N ASP A 27 -6.53 -7.99 3.93
CA ASP A 27 -7.16 -6.99 3.08
C ASP A 27 -8.19 -6.19 3.88
N THR A 28 -8.16 -4.89 3.74
CA THR A 28 -9.12 -3.99 4.38
C THR A 28 -10.06 -3.40 3.34
N THR A 29 -11.32 -3.18 3.71
CA THR A 29 -12.22 -2.39 2.85
C THR A 29 -11.62 -1.01 2.62
N GLY A 30 -11.77 -0.46 1.40
CA GLY A 30 -11.29 0.88 1.08
C GLY A 30 -11.75 1.90 2.11
N ASN A 31 -10.80 2.55 2.76
CA ASN A 31 -11.06 3.54 3.80
C ASN A 31 -10.69 4.93 3.32
N SER A 32 -11.53 5.91 3.64
CA SER A 32 -11.20 7.31 3.45
C SER A 32 -10.51 7.85 4.70
N GLN A 33 -9.48 8.69 4.52
CA GLN A 33 -8.81 9.40 5.61
C GLN A 33 -9.76 10.29 6.45
N TYR A 34 -10.97 10.52 5.96
CA TYR A 34 -12.00 11.31 6.65
C TYR A 34 -12.96 10.47 7.50
N ASP A 35 -12.96 9.13 7.34
CA ASP A 35 -13.84 8.22 8.08
C ASP A 35 -13.20 7.79 9.41
N LYS A 36 -13.32 8.67 10.41
CA LYS A 36 -12.70 8.47 11.72
C LYS A 36 -13.13 7.17 12.40
N GLU A 37 -14.39 6.78 12.28
CA GLU A 37 -14.89 5.56 12.93
C GLU A 37 -14.21 4.30 12.37
N LYS A 38 -14.09 4.23 11.04
CA LYS A 38 -13.39 3.12 10.39
C LYS A 38 -11.89 3.11 10.70
N LEU A 39 -11.27 4.29 10.74
CA LEU A 39 -9.86 4.42 11.08
C LEU A 39 -9.58 4.00 12.53
N GLU A 40 -10.39 4.40 13.49
CA GLU A 40 -10.29 3.97 14.89
C GLU A 40 -10.51 2.46 15.04
N ARG A 41 -11.41 1.89 14.24
CA ARG A 41 -11.64 0.45 14.21
C ARG A 41 -10.42 -0.29 13.68
N LEU A 42 -9.85 0.19 12.57
CA LEU A 42 -8.62 -0.38 11.99
C LEU A 42 -7.45 -0.34 12.99
N ASP A 43 -7.25 0.78 13.67
CA ASP A 43 -6.25 0.91 14.73
C ASP A 43 -6.46 -0.12 15.86
N LYS A 44 -7.71 -0.33 16.27
CA LYS A 44 -8.04 -1.37 17.26
C LYS A 44 -7.71 -2.78 16.76
N PHE A 45 -7.99 -3.11 15.49
CA PHE A 45 -7.60 -4.39 14.90
C PHE A 45 -6.10 -4.60 14.98
N LEU A 46 -5.30 -3.63 14.58
CA LEU A 46 -3.84 -3.72 14.60
C LEU A 46 -3.30 -3.88 16.03
N LYS A 47 -3.72 -3.03 16.95
CA LYS A 47 -3.26 -3.06 18.35
C LYS A 47 -3.64 -4.33 19.10
N HIS A 48 -4.76 -4.95 18.75
CA HIS A 48 -5.25 -6.16 19.42
C HIS A 48 -4.93 -7.45 18.64
N SER A 49 -4.17 -7.37 17.57
CA SER A 49 -3.82 -8.54 16.74
C SER A 49 -3.04 -9.61 17.51
N GLY A 50 -2.18 -9.19 18.43
CA GLY A 50 -1.21 -10.08 19.10
C GLY A 50 -0.12 -10.61 18.17
N ALA A 51 -0.01 -10.07 16.94
CA ALA A 51 0.98 -10.42 15.94
C ALA A 51 1.71 -9.17 15.45
N LYS A 52 2.93 -9.34 14.94
CA LYS A 52 3.59 -8.29 14.19
C LYS A 52 2.92 -8.19 12.82
N ILE A 53 2.47 -7.00 12.47
CA ILE A 53 1.83 -6.71 11.19
C ILE A 53 2.66 -5.67 10.48
N ASP A 54 3.01 -5.90 9.23
CA ASP A 54 3.63 -4.92 8.35
C ASP A 54 2.52 -4.16 7.61
N VAL A 55 2.42 -2.86 7.85
CA VAL A 55 1.35 -2.00 7.33
C VAL A 55 1.77 -1.40 6.00
N ASN A 56 1.05 -1.74 4.94
CA ASN A 56 1.28 -1.23 3.59
C ASN A 56 0.16 -0.26 3.20
N LEU A 57 0.50 1.01 2.97
CA LEU A 57 -0.47 1.98 2.46
C LEU A 57 -0.49 1.94 0.93
N VAL A 58 -1.67 1.66 0.36
CA VAL A 58 -1.87 1.56 -1.09
C VAL A 58 -2.38 2.88 -1.64
N LEU A 59 -1.63 3.47 -2.58
CA LEU A 59 -1.91 4.79 -3.16
C LEU A 59 -1.89 4.73 -4.69
N SER A 60 -2.67 5.60 -5.34
CA SER A 60 -2.70 5.71 -6.80
C SER A 60 -1.67 6.72 -7.32
N ALA A 61 -0.84 6.31 -8.28
CA ALA A 61 0.16 7.19 -8.92
C ALA A 61 -0.47 8.41 -9.62
N GLY A 62 -1.73 8.30 -10.07
CA GLY A 62 -2.43 9.38 -10.77
C GLY A 62 -2.94 10.51 -9.86
N SER A 63 -2.80 10.40 -8.54
CA SER A 63 -3.25 11.42 -7.60
C SER A 63 -2.28 12.61 -7.56
N LYS A 64 -2.79 13.78 -7.18
CA LYS A 64 -1.95 14.97 -6.96
C LYS A 64 -1.11 14.78 -5.70
N VAL A 65 0.05 15.44 -5.65
CA VAL A 65 0.95 15.32 -4.51
C VAL A 65 0.32 15.78 -3.19
N GLU A 66 -0.47 16.85 -3.23
CA GLU A 66 -1.17 17.38 -2.06
C GLU A 66 -2.17 16.34 -1.50
N ASP A 67 -2.91 15.67 -2.39
CA ASP A 67 -3.87 14.62 -2.00
C ASP A 67 -3.14 13.39 -1.44
N LEU A 68 -2.02 13.00 -2.04
CA LEU A 68 -1.19 11.88 -1.56
C LEU A 68 -0.66 12.13 -0.15
N ILE A 69 -0.14 13.33 0.09
CA ILE A 69 0.37 13.73 1.41
C ILE A 69 -0.76 13.80 2.44
N GLU A 70 -1.92 14.33 2.06
CA GLU A 70 -3.09 14.38 2.94
C GLU A 70 -3.57 12.97 3.33
N ILE A 71 -3.68 12.06 2.35
CA ILE A 71 -4.01 10.65 2.61
C ILE A 71 -2.98 10.02 3.54
N TYR A 72 -1.68 10.15 3.22
CA TYR A 72 -0.60 9.61 4.04
C TYR A 72 -0.71 10.09 5.50
N ASN A 73 -0.87 11.39 5.70
CA ASN A 73 -1.01 11.97 7.04
C ASN A 73 -2.25 11.45 7.79
N GLY A 74 -3.35 11.25 7.07
CA GLY A 74 -4.58 10.69 7.63
C GLY A 74 -4.43 9.26 8.14
N PHE A 75 -3.51 8.48 7.57
CA PHE A 75 -3.22 7.09 7.96
C PHE A 75 -1.94 6.93 8.79
N SER A 76 -1.15 7.99 8.99
CA SER A 76 0.17 7.92 9.64
C SER A 76 0.17 7.37 11.06
N PHE A 77 -0.96 7.47 11.78
CA PHE A 77 -1.13 6.91 13.12
C PHE A 77 -1.07 5.36 13.14
N LEU A 78 -1.19 4.70 11.99
CA LEU A 78 -1.07 3.24 11.85
C LEU A 78 0.37 2.75 11.74
N GLU A 79 1.36 3.65 11.83
CA GLU A 79 2.78 3.32 11.70
C GLU A 79 3.08 2.59 10.36
N ILE A 80 2.89 3.31 9.24
CA ILE A 80 3.04 2.76 7.89
C ILE A 80 4.48 2.31 7.67
N ASP A 81 4.66 1.02 7.36
CA ASP A 81 5.97 0.43 7.07
C ASP A 81 6.41 0.68 5.63
N THR A 82 5.50 0.49 4.67
CA THR A 82 5.80 0.71 3.24
C THR A 82 4.61 1.27 2.48
N LEU A 83 4.89 1.75 1.27
CA LEU A 83 3.90 2.17 0.28
C LEU A 83 3.80 1.14 -0.84
N ILE A 84 2.61 0.95 -1.39
CA ILE A 84 2.37 0.29 -2.66
C ILE A 84 1.73 1.30 -3.59
N ILE A 85 2.35 1.54 -4.74
CA ILE A 85 1.86 2.54 -5.70
C ILE A 85 1.20 1.82 -6.86
N THR A 86 -0.10 2.07 -7.02
CA THR A 86 -0.92 1.45 -8.08
C THR A 86 -1.18 2.39 -9.24
N LYS A 87 -1.73 1.85 -10.34
CA LYS A 87 -2.12 2.61 -11.54
C LYS A 87 -0.96 3.38 -12.15
N PHE A 88 0.21 2.78 -12.11
CA PHE A 88 1.42 3.36 -12.65
C PHE A 88 1.35 3.52 -14.17
N ASP A 89 0.64 2.61 -14.83
CA ASP A 89 0.34 2.62 -16.27
C ASP A 89 -0.70 3.66 -16.70
N GLU A 90 -1.50 4.18 -15.77
CA GLU A 90 -2.56 5.15 -16.05
C GLU A 90 -2.09 6.62 -15.93
N THR A 91 -0.88 6.88 -15.41
CA THR A 91 -0.34 8.23 -15.23
C THR A 91 0.81 8.55 -16.19
N LYS A 92 1.01 9.85 -16.42
CA LYS A 92 2.18 10.39 -17.12
C LYS A 92 3.06 11.28 -16.23
N ILE A 93 2.65 11.47 -14.97
CA ILE A 93 3.30 12.38 -14.02
C ILE A 93 3.77 11.58 -12.81
N PHE A 94 5.04 11.21 -12.78
CA PHE A 94 5.64 10.41 -11.72
C PHE A 94 6.31 11.26 -10.63
N GLY A 95 6.49 12.55 -10.88
CA GLY A 95 7.03 13.50 -9.90
C GLY A 95 6.20 13.57 -8.61
N ASN A 96 4.89 13.33 -8.68
CA ASN A 96 4.02 13.29 -7.51
C ASN A 96 4.39 12.13 -6.56
N VAL A 97 4.66 10.96 -7.11
CA VAL A 97 5.11 9.77 -6.35
C VAL A 97 6.49 10.02 -5.75
N PHE A 98 7.40 10.60 -6.54
CA PHE A 98 8.74 10.95 -6.05
C PHE A 98 8.66 11.95 -4.88
N SER A 99 7.85 13.00 -4.99
CA SER A 99 7.65 14.00 -3.93
C SER A 99 7.07 13.38 -2.67
N LEU A 100 6.08 12.48 -2.80
CA LEU A 100 5.51 11.74 -1.66
C LEU A 100 6.59 10.97 -0.90
N ILE A 101 7.40 10.19 -1.61
CA ILE A 101 8.47 9.37 -1.03
C ILE A 101 9.49 10.27 -0.32
N TYR A 102 9.89 11.36 -0.98
CA TYR A 102 10.86 12.31 -0.44
C TYR A 102 10.35 12.98 0.85
N GLU A 103 9.09 13.42 0.88
CA GLU A 103 8.52 14.12 2.03
C GLU A 103 8.20 13.18 3.21
N THR A 104 7.75 11.96 2.92
CA THR A 104 7.35 11.00 3.97
C THR A 104 8.51 10.14 4.45
N ASN A 105 9.58 10.04 3.68
CA ASN A 105 10.71 9.13 3.90
C ASN A 105 10.26 7.68 4.14
N THR A 106 9.12 7.28 3.54
CA THR A 106 8.58 5.94 3.65
C THR A 106 8.95 5.14 2.40
N PRO A 107 9.54 3.94 2.52
CA PRO A 107 9.94 3.15 1.36
C PRO A 107 8.72 2.66 0.58
N VAL A 108 8.90 2.44 -0.73
CA VAL A 108 7.93 1.75 -1.57
C VAL A 108 8.34 0.30 -1.71
N SER A 109 7.39 -0.62 -1.56
CA SER A 109 7.63 -2.06 -1.74
C SER A 109 7.33 -2.50 -3.17
N TYR A 110 6.22 -2.05 -3.75
CA TYR A 110 5.78 -2.49 -5.07
C TYR A 110 5.18 -1.34 -5.89
N PHE A 111 5.32 -1.47 -7.22
CA PHE A 111 4.54 -0.73 -8.21
C PHE A 111 3.59 -1.69 -8.93
N SER A 112 2.29 -1.32 -9.04
CA SER A 112 1.36 -2.01 -9.94
C SER A 112 1.32 -1.24 -11.25
N VAL A 113 1.80 -1.89 -12.32
CA VAL A 113 2.06 -1.30 -13.63
C VAL A 113 1.07 -1.76 -14.71
N GLY A 114 -0.01 -2.43 -14.30
CA GLY A 114 -1.07 -2.93 -15.16
C GLY A 114 -2.05 -3.82 -14.40
N GLN A 115 -2.78 -4.68 -15.12
CA GLN A 115 -3.88 -5.48 -14.57
C GLN A 115 -3.60 -6.98 -14.47
N GLU A 116 -2.49 -7.45 -15.05
CA GLU A 116 -2.13 -8.87 -15.07
C GLU A 116 -1.38 -9.25 -13.78
N VAL A 117 -1.96 -10.10 -12.96
CA VAL A 117 -1.33 -10.58 -11.71
C VAL A 117 -0.79 -12.00 -11.95
N PRO A 118 0.47 -12.26 -11.61
CA PRO A 118 1.43 -11.41 -10.88
C PRO A 118 2.31 -10.49 -11.74
N ASP A 119 2.26 -10.59 -13.05
CA ASP A 119 3.25 -10.02 -13.99
C ASP A 119 3.32 -8.48 -13.93
N ASP A 120 2.22 -7.81 -13.64
CA ASP A 120 2.14 -6.35 -13.54
C ASP A 120 2.32 -5.82 -12.09
N LEU A 121 2.76 -6.67 -11.15
CA LEU A 121 3.17 -6.27 -9.82
C LEU A 121 4.69 -6.41 -9.71
N VAL A 122 5.39 -5.28 -9.81
CA VAL A 122 6.86 -5.24 -9.84
C VAL A 122 7.43 -4.72 -8.54
N GLU A 123 8.57 -5.27 -8.12
CA GLU A 123 9.31 -4.78 -6.95
C GLU A 123 9.76 -3.34 -7.19
N ALA A 124 9.62 -2.48 -6.18
CA ALA A 124 9.96 -1.08 -6.32
C ALA A 124 11.49 -0.89 -6.29
N LYS A 125 12.02 -0.38 -7.39
CA LYS A 125 13.42 0.02 -7.52
C LYS A 125 13.52 1.51 -7.77
N SER A 126 14.47 2.17 -7.11
CA SER A 126 14.67 3.62 -7.25
C SER A 126 15.01 4.03 -8.67
N GLU A 127 15.82 3.21 -9.36
CA GLU A 127 16.23 3.42 -10.74
C GLU A 127 15.00 3.49 -11.66
N PHE A 128 14.08 2.53 -11.53
CA PHE A 128 12.84 2.50 -12.30
C PHE A 128 11.99 3.75 -12.12
N LEU A 129 11.80 4.20 -10.85
CA LEU A 129 11.04 5.42 -10.59
C LEU A 129 11.72 6.65 -11.19
N VAL A 130 13.04 6.79 -11.03
CA VAL A 130 13.82 7.91 -11.60
C VAL A 130 13.70 7.94 -13.12
N GLU A 131 13.85 6.82 -13.79
CA GLU A 131 13.65 6.73 -15.24
C GLU A 131 12.24 7.14 -15.66
N CYS A 132 11.21 6.71 -14.92
CA CYS A 132 9.84 7.11 -15.21
C CYS A 132 9.61 8.62 -15.01
N VAL A 133 10.28 9.24 -14.04
CA VAL A 133 10.19 10.70 -13.83
C VAL A 133 10.75 11.48 -15.02
N PHE A 134 11.86 11.04 -15.61
CA PHE A 134 12.54 11.76 -16.71
C PHE A 134 12.01 11.36 -18.09
N ASP A 135 11.79 10.08 -18.32
CA ASP A 135 11.52 9.54 -19.66
C ASP A 135 10.06 9.02 -19.83
N GLY A 136 9.28 9.01 -18.74
CA GLY A 136 7.96 8.42 -18.72
C GLY A 136 7.97 6.89 -18.60
N PHE A 137 6.81 6.33 -18.30
CA PHE A 137 6.62 4.88 -18.16
C PHE A 137 6.43 4.19 -19.51
N THR A 138 7.06 3.03 -19.67
CA THR A 138 6.74 2.06 -20.72
C THR A 138 6.73 0.65 -20.09
N LYS A 139 5.80 -0.21 -20.54
CA LYS A 139 5.67 -1.58 -19.98
C LYS A 139 6.96 -2.42 -20.17
N GLN A 140 7.74 -2.14 -21.21
CA GLN A 140 9.00 -2.80 -21.47
C GLN A 140 10.05 -2.50 -20.37
N LYS A 141 10.08 -1.28 -19.81
CA LYS A 141 10.96 -0.92 -18.70
C LYS A 141 10.68 -1.72 -17.42
N ALA A 142 9.42 -2.11 -17.20
CA ALA A 142 9.02 -2.91 -16.05
C ALA A 142 9.39 -4.40 -16.17
N SER A 143 9.64 -4.89 -17.40
CA SER A 143 9.91 -6.30 -17.69
C SER A 143 11.40 -6.62 -17.78
N ASP A 144 12.25 -5.62 -17.97
CA ASP A 144 13.70 -5.80 -18.21
C ASP A 144 14.52 -5.82 -16.91
N GLU A 145 13.85 -5.82 -15.74
CA GLU A 145 14.46 -5.85 -14.41
C GLU A 145 14.02 -7.07 -13.58
#